data_4edb9720fabf8609c8c2fa95a9e7d32f
#
_entry.id   4edb9720fabf8609c8c2fa95a9e7d32f
#
_cell.length_a   1.000
_cell.length_b   1.000
_cell.length_c   1.000
_cell.angle_alpha   90.00
_cell.angle_beta   90.00
_cell.angle_gamma   90.00
#
_symmetry.space_group_name_H-M   'P 1'
#
loop_
_entity.id
_entity.type
_entity.pdbx_description
1 polymer ?
#
loop_
_entity_poly.entity_id
_entity_poly.type
_entity_poly.pdbx_seq_one_letter_code
_entity_poly.pdbx_strand_id
1 'polypeptide(L)'
;MKIERLGDFADIGLALADVTVAEAWARAWQLPPRMSVSEWADAHRKIARGSGAEPGQWRTDRHPPLREIMDCLSDHSPVRVVDFMKSGQIGATEIGINWVCYTIDRGIDSMIVAQPVKDLARSWSVSKFEPGVLDMPDLGERITVDNTFEKQFPGGTLWIIWTNSSKQLRQRTARYIFMDEVDEYPRNLANQGPADQQLETRAMSYGDRAKIYRACTPTVAGGSAIEAGFLDGDQRHYHVHCPHCGGEQVLEIDHLQPDGTFACAVGGCVIEEHHKATMFRERGHGGTAFWHPHRPIDDPTRRSYCLWAAYAPLGLGPTWKRIAEGLAEAKRDPSKLAGFTNLTLGQPFQGERDARDADEVAQLVEPGVHRGTVPLGGLVLTAGVDLQHDRAEVQVIATGRGQRRWVVDYAVIDMDPTVPETYGPLDDYLRGLWRTARDVDMPLSAIAIDGGNWTEPVAQYIKGAVGWSGQSRMIETPRGFVRQSVYLVRGRAELKSERAVYRPRKNEVNERQKTIARSVGVWGVGTSVLKHMIYGWLGAAVAAR
;
A
#
# COMPACT_ATOMS: atom_id res chain seq x y z
N MET A 1 47.45 -17.09 14.92
CA MET A 1 48.91 -16.80 15.01
C MET A 1 49.04 -15.39 15.57
N LYS A 2 49.32 -15.25 16.87
CA LYS A 2 49.57 -13.95 17.48
C LYS A 2 50.85 -13.41 16.86
N ILE A 3 50.80 -12.27 16.18
CA ILE A 3 51.98 -11.48 15.83
C ILE A 3 52.38 -10.75 17.11
N GLU A 4 53.05 -11.46 18.01
CA GLU A 4 53.81 -10.87 19.08
C GLU A 4 55.18 -10.52 18.48
N ARG A 5 55.50 -9.26 18.42
CA ARG A 5 56.78 -8.61 18.11
C ARG A 5 56.81 -7.77 16.82
N LEU A 6 56.13 -6.64 16.85
CA LEU A 6 56.54 -5.49 16.03
C LEU A 6 57.83 -4.82 16.58
N GLY A 7 58.38 -5.30 17.72
CA GLY A 7 59.60 -4.77 18.30
C GLY A 7 60.89 -5.08 17.55
N ASP A 8 60.91 -6.13 16.74
CA ASP A 8 62.15 -6.57 16.06
C ASP A 8 62.45 -5.77 14.77
N PHE A 9 61.54 -4.89 14.32
CA PHE A 9 61.80 -4.04 13.14
C PHE A 9 62.62 -2.78 13.44
N ALA A 10 62.69 -2.35 14.71
CA ALA A 10 63.54 -1.22 15.12
C ALA A 10 65.03 -1.56 14.99
N ASP A 11 65.39 -2.83 15.12
CA ASP A 11 66.79 -3.29 15.03
C ASP A 11 67.29 -3.45 13.58
N ILE A 12 66.41 -3.34 12.58
CA ILE A 12 66.75 -3.53 11.17
C ILE A 12 67.08 -2.19 10.47
N GLY A 13 67.04 -1.06 11.20
CA GLY A 13 67.38 0.26 10.65
C GLY A 13 66.42 0.73 9.54
N LEU A 14 65.15 0.30 9.60
CA LEU A 14 64.14 0.73 8.63
C LEU A 14 63.89 2.24 8.79
N ALA A 15 63.85 2.95 7.66
CA ALA A 15 63.47 4.35 7.64
C ALA A 15 62.03 4.54 8.14
N LEU A 16 61.69 5.69 8.70
CA LEU A 16 60.32 6.02 9.17
C LEU A 16 59.25 5.74 8.10
N ALA A 17 59.60 5.85 6.80
CA ALA A 17 58.73 5.52 5.66
C ALA A 17 58.34 4.03 5.62
N ASP A 18 59.30 3.12 5.95
CA ASP A 18 59.06 1.68 5.94
C ASP A 18 58.17 1.24 7.10
N VAL A 19 58.31 1.91 8.27
CA VAL A 19 57.40 1.70 9.42
C VAL A 19 55.97 2.12 9.06
N THR A 20 55.83 3.28 8.40
CA THR A 20 54.50 3.78 7.94
C THR A 20 53.85 2.83 6.91
N VAL A 21 54.64 2.29 5.99
CA VAL A 21 54.19 1.28 5.01
C VAL A 21 53.79 -0.01 5.71
N ALA A 22 54.58 -0.50 6.65
CA ALA A 22 54.27 -1.71 7.43
C ALA A 22 52.98 -1.55 8.26
N GLU A 23 52.79 -0.39 8.89
CA GLU A 23 51.57 -0.06 9.64
C GLU A 23 50.34 0.07 8.70
N ALA A 24 50.51 0.68 7.54
CA ALA A 24 49.45 0.76 6.53
C ALA A 24 49.07 -0.64 6.00
N TRP A 25 50.08 -1.50 5.79
CA TRP A 25 49.91 -2.90 5.43
C TRP A 25 49.19 -3.69 6.52
N ALA A 26 49.63 -3.58 7.76
CA ALA A 26 49.00 -4.23 8.91
C ALA A 26 47.53 -3.80 9.07
N ARG A 27 47.22 -2.50 8.88
CA ARG A 27 45.85 -1.98 8.88
C ARG A 27 45.04 -2.49 7.72
N ALA A 28 45.62 -2.64 6.51
CA ALA A 28 44.93 -3.16 5.33
C ALA A 28 44.52 -4.64 5.46
N TRP A 29 45.28 -5.42 6.31
CA TRP A 29 44.97 -6.82 6.60
C TRP A 29 44.09 -7.03 7.85
N GLN A 30 43.76 -5.97 8.58
CA GLN A 30 42.82 -6.07 9.67
C GLN A 30 41.41 -6.25 9.08
N LEU A 31 40.77 -7.35 9.41
CA LEU A 31 39.34 -7.51 9.09
C LEU A 31 38.58 -6.36 9.79
N PRO A 32 37.74 -5.63 9.06
CA PRO A 32 36.94 -4.60 9.67
C PRO A 32 36.09 -5.18 10.81
N PRO A 33 35.89 -4.45 11.91
CA PRO A 33 35.13 -4.93 13.05
C PRO A 33 33.75 -5.40 12.60
N ARG A 34 33.30 -6.49 13.19
CA ARG A 34 31.96 -7.02 12.90
C ARG A 34 30.96 -6.09 13.59
N MET A 35 30.18 -5.37 12.80
CA MET A 35 29.19 -4.40 13.28
C MET A 35 27.83 -4.78 12.74
N SER A 36 26.78 -4.59 13.53
CA SER A 36 25.40 -4.62 13.03
C SER A 36 25.05 -3.32 12.29
N VAL A 37 23.90 -3.31 11.61
CA VAL A 37 23.43 -2.09 10.92
C VAL A 37 23.16 -0.97 11.91
N SER A 38 22.63 -1.26 13.10
CA SER A 38 22.38 -0.25 14.13
C SER A 38 23.68 0.32 14.70
N GLU A 39 24.66 -0.53 15.00
CA GLU A 39 25.98 -0.11 15.49
C GLU A 39 26.72 0.74 14.45
N TRP A 40 26.65 0.33 13.18
CA TRP A 40 27.22 1.09 12.08
C TRP A 40 26.55 2.47 11.96
N ALA A 41 25.22 2.49 12.01
CA ALA A 41 24.47 3.74 11.91
C ALA A 41 24.79 4.70 13.07
N ASP A 42 24.86 4.19 14.29
CA ASP A 42 25.24 5.00 15.47
C ASP A 42 26.68 5.56 15.35
N ALA A 43 27.59 4.82 14.70
CA ALA A 43 28.99 5.26 14.53
C ALA A 43 29.17 6.23 13.35
N HIS A 44 28.48 6.03 12.23
CA HIS A 44 28.84 6.67 10.96
C HIS A 44 27.72 7.50 10.33
N ARG A 45 26.43 7.16 10.55
CA ARG A 45 25.31 7.77 9.82
C ARG A 45 25.05 9.20 10.27
N LYS A 46 25.01 10.12 9.31
CA LYS A 46 24.55 11.50 9.50
C LYS A 46 23.26 11.76 8.74
N ILE A 47 22.31 12.43 9.37
CA ILE A 47 21.08 12.90 8.75
C ILE A 47 21.33 14.32 8.26
N ALA A 48 21.22 14.54 6.96
CA ALA A 48 21.44 15.84 6.35
C ALA A 48 20.38 16.86 6.78
N ARG A 49 20.77 18.13 6.82
CA ARG A 49 19.81 19.23 7.03
C ARG A 49 18.78 19.24 5.91
N GLY A 50 17.49 19.21 6.27
CA GLY A 50 16.38 19.21 5.33
C GLY A 50 15.93 17.83 4.84
N SER A 51 16.67 16.74 5.14
CA SER A 51 16.23 15.38 4.82
C SER A 51 15.50 14.67 5.96
N GLY A 52 15.59 15.18 7.18
CA GLY A 52 14.92 14.65 8.36
C GLY A 52 14.56 15.72 9.38
N ALA A 53 13.71 15.38 10.34
CA ALA A 53 13.25 16.30 11.39
C ALA A 53 14.36 16.64 12.41
N GLU A 54 15.29 15.71 12.67
CA GLU A 54 16.43 15.89 13.57
C GLU A 54 17.73 15.67 12.78
N PRO A 55 18.34 16.70 12.18
CA PRO A 55 19.59 16.57 11.44
C PRO A 55 20.78 16.38 12.41
N GLY A 56 21.81 15.69 11.95
CA GLY A 56 23.03 15.41 12.70
C GLY A 56 23.34 13.93 12.81
N GLN A 57 24.12 13.54 13.84
CA GLN A 57 24.49 12.15 14.05
C GLN A 57 23.26 11.29 14.37
N TRP A 58 23.11 10.19 13.65
CA TRP A 58 22.10 9.18 13.98
C TRP A 58 22.33 8.59 15.37
N ARG A 59 21.26 8.35 16.09
CA ARG A 59 21.27 7.67 17.38
C ARG A 59 20.10 6.71 17.45
N THR A 60 20.37 5.43 17.44
CA THR A 60 19.34 4.39 17.52
C THR A 60 18.55 4.48 18.83
N ASP A 61 19.19 4.89 19.93
CA ASP A 61 18.54 5.12 21.22
C ASP A 61 17.49 6.25 21.20
N ARG A 62 17.47 7.07 20.15
CA ARG A 62 16.41 8.07 19.94
C ARG A 62 15.09 7.42 19.59
N HIS A 63 15.12 6.27 18.89
CA HIS A 63 13.96 5.46 18.54
C HIS A 63 14.27 3.96 18.69
N PRO A 64 14.35 3.45 19.91
CA PRO A 64 14.83 2.10 20.21
C PRO A 64 14.13 0.96 19.45
N PRO A 65 12.81 1.00 19.18
CA PRO A 65 12.15 -0.07 18.43
C PRO A 65 12.77 -0.37 17.04
N LEU A 66 13.54 0.56 16.46
CA LEU A 66 14.15 0.34 15.14
C LEU A 66 15.43 -0.52 15.21
N ARG A 67 16.04 -0.70 16.39
CA ARG A 67 17.32 -1.40 16.57
C ARG A 67 17.26 -2.84 16.09
N GLU A 68 16.37 -3.66 16.65
CA GLU A 68 16.29 -5.07 16.29
C GLU A 68 15.96 -5.26 14.79
N ILE A 69 15.13 -4.38 14.21
CA ILE A 69 14.81 -4.42 12.79
C ILE A 69 16.07 -4.19 11.94
N MET A 70 16.87 -3.18 12.29
CA MET A 70 18.16 -2.91 11.62
C MET A 70 19.14 -4.07 11.79
N ASP A 71 19.23 -4.64 12.98
CA ASP A 71 20.18 -5.72 13.28
C ASP A 71 19.83 -7.02 12.54
N CYS A 72 18.54 -7.26 12.26
CA CYS A 72 18.11 -8.34 11.38
C CYS A 72 18.63 -8.19 9.94
N LEU A 73 18.88 -6.96 9.48
CA LEU A 73 19.37 -6.68 8.13
C LEU A 73 20.92 -6.80 8.02
N SER A 74 21.62 -6.97 9.13
CA SER A 74 23.08 -7.15 9.14
C SER A 74 23.48 -8.42 8.37
N ASP A 75 24.63 -8.36 7.67
CA ASP A 75 25.12 -9.45 6.82
C ASP A 75 25.33 -10.78 7.57
N HIS A 76 25.62 -10.72 8.85
CA HIS A 76 25.84 -11.86 9.74
C HIS A 76 24.57 -12.36 10.46
N SER A 77 23.45 -11.63 10.36
CA SER A 77 22.18 -12.06 10.94
C SER A 77 21.61 -13.23 10.12
N PRO A 78 21.07 -14.28 10.77
CA PRO A 78 20.41 -15.39 10.07
C PRO A 78 19.05 -14.98 9.46
N VAL A 79 18.49 -13.84 9.84
CA VAL A 79 17.20 -13.37 9.34
C VAL A 79 17.33 -12.95 7.88
N ARG A 80 16.44 -13.47 7.03
CA ARG A 80 16.45 -13.24 5.58
C ARG A 80 15.32 -12.34 5.10
N VAL A 81 14.16 -12.45 5.72
CA VAL A 81 12.98 -11.66 5.37
C VAL A 81 12.52 -10.87 6.58
N VAL A 82 12.38 -9.57 6.40
CA VAL A 82 11.88 -8.63 7.41
C VAL A 82 10.70 -7.88 6.82
N ASP A 83 9.52 -8.07 7.40
CA ASP A 83 8.31 -7.36 7.08
C ASP A 83 8.00 -6.33 8.16
N PHE A 84 7.90 -5.05 7.81
CA PHE A 84 7.60 -4.00 8.75
C PHE A 84 6.31 -3.28 8.38
N MET A 85 5.21 -3.74 8.96
CA MET A 85 3.90 -3.09 8.91
C MET A 85 3.87 -1.95 9.92
N LYS A 86 3.64 -0.71 9.46
CA LYS A 86 3.89 0.46 10.31
C LYS A 86 2.92 1.60 10.05
N SER A 87 2.78 2.49 11.03
CA SER A 87 2.14 3.80 10.82
C SER A 87 3.01 4.73 9.94
N GLY A 88 2.44 5.83 9.50
CA GLY A 88 3.19 6.86 8.79
C GLY A 88 4.30 7.47 9.63
N GLN A 89 5.42 7.85 9.00
CA GLN A 89 6.52 8.64 9.58
C GLN A 89 7.18 8.05 10.84
N ILE A 90 7.30 6.72 10.95
CA ILE A 90 7.89 6.06 12.12
C ILE A 90 9.32 5.55 11.89
N GLY A 91 10.01 6.03 10.83
CA GLY A 91 11.44 5.76 10.60
C GLY A 91 11.75 4.55 9.71
N ALA A 92 10.77 3.89 9.09
CA ALA A 92 11.01 2.70 8.27
C ALA A 92 11.93 2.95 7.06
N THR A 93 11.75 4.07 6.36
CA THR A 93 12.64 4.46 5.24
C THR A 93 14.07 4.76 5.74
N GLU A 94 14.23 5.32 6.96
CA GLU A 94 15.55 5.55 7.54
C GLU A 94 16.28 4.24 7.86
N ILE A 95 15.58 3.19 8.31
CA ILE A 95 16.15 1.83 8.41
C ILE A 95 16.73 1.40 7.07
N GLY A 96 15.94 1.56 5.98
CA GLY A 96 16.38 1.21 4.63
C GLY A 96 17.61 2.01 4.18
N ILE A 97 17.66 3.32 4.46
CA ILE A 97 18.82 4.17 4.14
C ILE A 97 20.04 3.74 4.96
N ASN A 98 19.89 3.47 6.25
CA ASN A 98 20.98 2.97 7.09
C ASN A 98 21.55 1.66 6.55
N TRP A 99 20.66 0.74 6.12
CA TRP A 99 21.07 -0.52 5.52
C TRP A 99 21.79 -0.34 4.18
N VAL A 100 21.33 0.56 3.32
CA VAL A 100 22.01 0.91 2.06
C VAL A 100 23.41 1.47 2.33
N CYS A 101 23.52 2.44 3.22
CA CYS A 101 24.80 3.06 3.57
C CYS A 101 25.77 2.04 4.19
N TYR A 102 25.29 1.20 5.09
CA TYR A 102 26.04 0.07 5.65
C TYR A 102 26.55 -0.88 4.55
N THR A 103 25.71 -1.22 3.59
CA THR A 103 26.08 -2.13 2.49
C THR A 103 27.16 -1.54 1.59
N ILE A 104 27.07 -0.25 1.28
CA ILE A 104 28.08 0.47 0.48
C ILE A 104 29.40 0.59 1.25
N ASP A 105 29.36 1.03 2.50
CA ASP A 105 30.58 1.21 3.31
C ASP A 105 31.33 -0.10 3.53
N ARG A 106 30.60 -1.17 3.76
CA ARG A 106 31.17 -2.50 3.98
C ARG A 106 31.57 -3.23 2.69
N GLY A 107 31.13 -2.72 1.52
CA GLY A 107 31.42 -3.34 0.22
C GLY A 107 30.93 -4.79 0.12
N ILE A 108 29.71 -5.07 0.63
CA ILE A 108 29.28 -6.47 0.86
C ILE A 108 28.83 -7.14 -0.43
N ASP A 109 27.84 -6.54 -1.15
CA ASP A 109 27.25 -7.08 -2.37
C ASP A 109 26.27 -6.07 -2.99
N SER A 110 25.73 -6.41 -4.16
CA SER A 110 24.74 -5.56 -4.85
C SER A 110 23.39 -5.52 -4.12
N MET A 111 22.74 -4.35 -4.25
CA MET A 111 21.46 -4.06 -3.61
C MET A 111 20.46 -3.41 -4.56
N ILE A 112 19.18 -3.75 -4.43
CA ILE A 112 18.07 -3.09 -5.09
C ILE A 112 17.25 -2.32 -4.05
N VAL A 113 16.98 -1.04 -4.33
CA VAL A 113 15.95 -0.26 -3.66
C VAL A 113 14.80 -0.08 -4.64
N ALA A 114 13.63 -0.57 -4.29
CA ALA A 114 12.44 -0.51 -5.12
C ALA A 114 11.44 0.52 -4.57
N GLN A 115 10.91 1.35 -5.47
CA GLN A 115 9.88 2.34 -5.20
C GLN A 115 8.66 2.09 -6.10
N PRO A 116 7.46 2.55 -5.75
CA PRO A 116 6.26 2.31 -6.55
C PRO A 116 6.36 2.87 -7.98
N VAL A 117 6.80 4.12 -8.12
CA VAL A 117 6.87 4.83 -9.39
C VAL A 117 8.19 5.56 -9.58
N LYS A 118 8.53 5.90 -10.84
CA LYS A 118 9.80 6.53 -11.21
C LYS A 118 10.09 7.84 -10.47
N ASP A 119 9.08 8.67 -10.27
CA ASP A 119 9.25 9.96 -9.60
C ASP A 119 9.58 9.80 -8.11
N LEU A 120 8.99 8.80 -7.44
CA LEU A 120 9.35 8.45 -6.07
C LEU A 120 10.77 7.85 -6.00
N ALA A 121 11.16 7.00 -6.96
CA ALA A 121 12.52 6.48 -7.04
C ALA A 121 13.56 7.61 -7.21
N ARG A 122 13.26 8.59 -8.05
CA ARG A 122 14.11 9.78 -8.21
C ARG A 122 14.16 10.63 -6.94
N SER A 123 13.00 10.89 -6.32
CA SER A 123 12.93 11.65 -5.08
C SER A 123 13.69 10.96 -3.95
N TRP A 124 13.58 9.64 -3.84
CA TRP A 124 14.33 8.85 -2.85
C TRP A 124 15.85 9.02 -3.04
N SER A 125 16.34 8.90 -4.28
CA SER A 125 17.76 9.09 -4.59
C SER A 125 18.23 10.50 -4.25
N VAL A 126 17.61 11.51 -4.88
CA VAL A 126 18.10 12.90 -4.88
C VAL A 126 17.81 13.64 -3.58
N SER A 127 16.66 13.37 -2.95
CA SER A 127 16.21 14.16 -1.80
C SER A 127 16.44 13.49 -0.44
N LYS A 128 16.60 12.16 -0.40
CA LYS A 128 16.83 11.44 0.85
C LYS A 128 18.21 10.81 0.96
N PHE A 129 18.64 10.08 -0.09
CA PHE A 129 19.92 9.35 -0.06
C PHE A 129 21.13 10.26 -0.31
N GLU A 130 21.17 10.98 -1.43
CA GLU A 130 22.32 11.81 -1.82
C GLU A 130 22.72 12.85 -0.78
N PRO A 131 21.80 13.62 -0.15
CA PRO A 131 22.18 14.58 0.87
C PRO A 131 22.86 13.93 2.08
N GLY A 132 22.42 12.72 2.48
CA GLY A 132 23.03 11.97 3.56
C GLY A 132 24.44 11.49 3.23
N VAL A 133 24.69 11.09 1.97
CA VAL A 133 26.02 10.70 1.50
C VAL A 133 26.97 11.88 1.46
N LEU A 134 26.50 13.08 1.05
CA LEU A 134 27.32 14.30 1.05
C LEU A 134 27.79 14.70 2.46
N ASP A 135 27.01 14.40 3.49
CA ASP A 135 27.38 14.65 4.89
C ASP A 135 28.29 13.55 5.48
N MET A 136 28.60 12.51 4.69
CA MET A 136 29.50 11.40 5.02
C MET A 136 30.58 11.24 3.94
N PRO A 137 31.64 12.08 3.92
CA PRO A 137 32.64 12.08 2.86
C PRO A 137 33.28 10.71 2.59
N ASP A 138 33.63 9.97 3.67
CA ASP A 138 34.24 8.63 3.55
C ASP A 138 33.31 7.64 2.78
N LEU A 139 31.99 7.76 2.93
CA LEU A 139 31.04 6.96 2.19
C LEU A 139 30.93 7.45 0.74
N GLY A 140 30.93 8.76 0.52
CA GLY A 140 30.90 9.37 -0.81
C GLY A 140 32.08 8.96 -1.67
N GLU A 141 33.29 8.89 -1.10
CA GLU A 141 34.52 8.45 -1.79
C GLU A 141 34.47 6.99 -2.23
N ARG A 142 33.64 6.15 -1.62
CA ARG A 142 33.45 4.76 -2.06
C ARG A 142 32.56 4.64 -3.30
N ILE A 143 31.76 5.64 -3.63
CA ILE A 143 30.88 5.61 -4.80
C ILE A 143 31.69 6.00 -6.04
N THR A 144 32.02 5.02 -6.87
CA THR A 144 32.85 5.17 -8.07
C THR A 144 32.06 5.62 -9.31
N VAL A 145 30.77 5.25 -9.38
CA VAL A 145 29.83 5.73 -10.39
C VAL A 145 28.58 6.22 -9.67
N ASP A 146 28.23 7.47 -9.91
CA ASP A 146 27.11 8.15 -9.25
C ASP A 146 26.08 8.66 -10.29
N ASN A 147 25.12 7.79 -10.62
CA ASN A 147 23.97 8.16 -11.43
C ASN A 147 22.71 8.16 -10.56
N THR A 148 21.67 8.89 -10.95
CA THR A 148 20.40 8.99 -10.18
C THR A 148 19.81 7.63 -9.78
N PHE A 149 19.92 6.61 -10.65
CA PHE A 149 19.31 5.30 -10.42
C PHE A 149 20.31 4.16 -10.28
N GLU A 150 21.61 4.46 -10.31
CA GLU A 150 22.69 3.47 -10.21
C GLU A 150 23.91 4.09 -9.53
N LYS A 151 24.35 3.45 -8.45
CA LYS A 151 25.57 3.83 -7.71
C LYS A 151 26.48 2.61 -7.67
N GLN A 152 27.70 2.69 -8.22
CA GLN A 152 28.67 1.61 -8.14
C GLN A 152 29.64 1.87 -6.99
N PHE A 153 30.01 0.83 -6.29
CA PHE A 153 30.94 0.86 -5.16
C PHE A 153 31.79 -0.42 -5.12
N PRO A 154 32.95 -0.43 -4.47
CA PRO A 154 33.74 -1.65 -4.30
C PRO A 154 32.92 -2.75 -3.63
N GLY A 155 32.70 -3.86 -4.34
CA GLY A 155 31.90 -5.00 -3.87
C GLY A 155 30.51 -5.12 -4.47
N GLY A 156 29.94 -4.06 -5.08
CA GLY A 156 28.61 -4.17 -5.67
C GLY A 156 28.08 -2.93 -6.36
N THR A 157 26.79 -2.99 -6.66
CA THR A 157 26.05 -1.89 -7.27
C THR A 157 24.71 -1.71 -6.53
N LEU A 158 24.40 -0.47 -6.20
CA LEU A 158 23.06 -0.08 -5.74
C LEU A 158 22.22 0.31 -6.96
N TRP A 159 21.11 -0.39 -7.18
CA TRP A 159 20.11 -0.01 -8.16
C TRP A 159 18.86 0.55 -7.48
N ILE A 160 18.43 1.73 -7.91
CA ILE A 160 17.18 2.35 -7.47
C ILE A 160 16.18 2.18 -8.61
N ILE A 161 15.15 1.38 -8.41
CA ILE A 161 14.20 0.97 -9.45
C ILE A 161 12.76 1.36 -9.09
N TRP A 162 11.85 1.20 -10.07
CA TRP A 162 10.42 1.42 -9.86
C TRP A 162 9.61 0.24 -10.38
N THR A 163 8.55 -0.12 -9.65
CA THR A 163 7.85 -1.38 -9.83
C THR A 163 6.76 -1.36 -10.89
N ASN A 164 6.33 -0.20 -11.38
CA ASN A 164 5.36 -0.10 -12.47
C ASN A 164 5.95 -0.38 -13.88
N SER A 165 7.21 -0.86 -13.95
CA SER A 165 7.91 -1.20 -15.19
C SER A 165 8.50 -2.60 -15.12
N SER A 166 7.93 -3.55 -15.86
CA SER A 166 8.42 -4.93 -15.92
C SER A 166 9.87 -5.07 -16.40
N LYS A 167 10.35 -4.13 -17.21
CA LYS A 167 11.75 -4.10 -17.68
C LYS A 167 12.72 -3.84 -16.52
N GLN A 168 12.36 -2.98 -15.57
CA GLN A 168 13.20 -2.67 -14.42
C GLN A 168 13.40 -3.88 -13.50
N LEU A 169 12.35 -4.71 -13.36
CA LEU A 169 12.38 -5.88 -12.48
C LEU A 169 13.18 -7.07 -13.04
N ARG A 170 13.35 -7.15 -14.38
CA ARG A 170 13.92 -8.34 -15.03
C ARG A 170 15.43 -8.30 -15.23
N GLN A 171 16.04 -7.12 -15.24
CA GLN A 171 17.42 -6.93 -15.74
C GLN A 171 18.50 -7.06 -14.65
N ARG A 172 18.11 -7.13 -13.37
CA ARG A 172 19.06 -7.01 -12.27
C ARG A 172 18.94 -8.19 -11.32
N THR A 173 20.08 -8.60 -10.76
CA THR A 173 20.17 -9.61 -9.72
C THR A 173 20.91 -8.98 -8.54
N ALA A 174 20.37 -9.06 -7.33
CA ALA A 174 20.98 -8.47 -6.15
C ALA A 174 20.81 -9.38 -4.94
N ARG A 175 21.78 -9.35 -4.05
CA ARG A 175 21.73 -10.06 -2.79
C ARG A 175 20.72 -9.46 -1.83
N TYR A 176 20.61 -8.13 -1.82
CA TYR A 176 19.78 -7.36 -0.92
C TYR A 176 18.68 -6.61 -1.65
N ILE A 177 17.46 -6.69 -1.13
CA ILE A 177 16.30 -6.02 -1.70
C ILE A 177 15.56 -5.23 -0.62
N PHE A 178 15.50 -3.92 -0.78
CA PHE A 178 14.67 -3.03 0.02
C PHE A 178 13.46 -2.60 -0.80
N MET A 179 12.26 -2.93 -0.33
CA MET A 179 10.97 -2.57 -0.94
C MET A 179 10.26 -1.56 -0.03
N ASP A 180 10.22 -0.31 -0.45
CA ASP A 180 9.55 0.76 0.28
C ASP A 180 8.15 0.99 -0.27
N GLU A 181 7.15 1.14 0.61
CA GLU A 181 5.71 1.30 0.30
C GLU A 181 5.16 0.18 -0.61
N VAL A 182 5.35 -1.07 -0.19
CA VAL A 182 5.04 -2.29 -0.98
C VAL A 182 3.57 -2.43 -1.37
N ASP A 183 2.63 -1.86 -0.62
CA ASP A 183 1.20 -1.89 -0.94
C ASP A 183 0.84 -1.07 -2.19
N GLU A 184 1.69 -0.09 -2.55
CA GLU A 184 1.53 0.71 -3.76
C GLU A 184 2.03 -0.01 -5.03
N TYR A 185 2.59 -1.21 -4.90
CA TYR A 185 3.13 -1.96 -6.03
C TYR A 185 2.00 -2.61 -6.86
N PRO A 186 2.17 -2.73 -8.20
CA PRO A 186 1.20 -3.41 -9.04
C PRO A 186 0.97 -4.87 -8.61
N ARG A 187 -0.30 -5.21 -8.38
CA ARG A 187 -0.71 -6.59 -8.01
C ARG A 187 -0.63 -7.58 -9.15
N ASN A 188 -0.61 -7.10 -10.38
CA ASN A 188 -0.39 -7.92 -11.57
C ASN A 188 0.43 -7.12 -12.59
N LEU A 189 1.74 -7.35 -12.61
CA LEU A 189 2.66 -6.69 -13.53
C LEU A 189 2.94 -7.59 -14.73
N ALA A 190 2.55 -7.13 -15.92
CA ALA A 190 2.74 -7.84 -17.20
C ALA A 190 2.18 -9.29 -17.19
N ASN A 191 1.05 -9.52 -16.52
CA ASN A 191 0.39 -10.82 -16.36
C ASN A 191 1.26 -11.91 -15.70
N GLN A 192 2.22 -11.53 -14.86
CA GLN A 192 3.14 -12.44 -14.16
C GLN A 192 3.02 -12.38 -12.63
N GLY A 193 1.89 -11.87 -12.14
CA GLY A 193 1.65 -11.74 -10.70
C GLY A 193 2.21 -10.47 -10.08
N PRO A 194 2.19 -10.38 -8.74
CA PRO A 194 2.57 -9.19 -8.00
C PRO A 194 4.03 -8.78 -8.21
N ALA A 195 4.29 -7.48 -8.24
CA ALA A 195 5.63 -6.95 -8.51
C ALA A 195 6.63 -7.21 -7.38
N ASP A 196 6.18 -7.26 -6.14
CA ASP A 196 6.98 -7.64 -4.97
C ASP A 196 7.51 -9.08 -5.08
N GLN A 197 6.66 -10.04 -5.43
CA GLN A 197 7.06 -11.43 -5.66
C GLN A 197 8.03 -11.56 -6.83
N GLN A 198 7.82 -10.79 -7.92
CA GLN A 198 8.77 -10.76 -9.03
C GLN A 198 10.15 -10.21 -8.60
N LEU A 199 10.19 -9.25 -7.68
CA LEU A 199 11.44 -8.72 -7.12
C LEU A 199 12.16 -9.76 -6.25
N GLU A 200 11.46 -10.49 -5.41
CA GLU A 200 12.05 -11.55 -4.58
C GLU A 200 12.82 -12.56 -5.41
N THR A 201 12.34 -12.87 -6.63
CA THR A 201 13.06 -13.77 -7.53
C THR A 201 14.44 -13.26 -7.94
N ARG A 202 14.71 -11.94 -7.80
CA ARG A 202 16.02 -11.33 -8.14
C ARG A 202 17.11 -11.68 -7.15
N ALA A 203 16.75 -12.12 -5.94
CA ALA A 203 17.70 -12.57 -4.92
C ALA A 203 17.86 -14.11 -4.86
N MET A 204 17.09 -14.89 -5.62
CA MET A 204 17.05 -16.36 -5.53
C MET A 204 18.42 -17.02 -5.75
N SER A 205 19.27 -16.47 -6.62
CA SER A 205 20.62 -17.00 -6.86
C SER A 205 21.57 -16.90 -5.66
N TYR A 206 21.22 -16.07 -4.68
CA TYR A 206 22.00 -15.93 -3.45
C TYR A 206 21.61 -16.92 -2.35
N GLY A 207 20.49 -17.65 -2.52
CA GLY A 207 20.04 -18.66 -1.55
C GLY A 207 19.89 -18.07 -0.14
N ASP A 208 20.51 -18.73 0.86
CA ASP A 208 20.42 -18.30 2.27
C ASP A 208 21.15 -17.00 2.60
N ARG A 209 21.94 -16.46 1.67
CA ARG A 209 22.62 -15.16 1.84
C ARG A 209 21.75 -13.97 1.42
N ALA A 210 20.62 -14.22 0.75
CA ALA A 210 19.71 -13.17 0.34
C ALA A 210 19.04 -12.52 1.55
N LYS A 211 18.79 -11.19 1.48
CA LYS A 211 17.99 -10.48 2.47
C LYS A 211 16.98 -9.57 1.79
N ILE A 212 15.77 -9.57 2.33
CA ILE A 212 14.63 -8.79 1.85
C ILE A 212 14.07 -7.99 3.01
N TYR A 213 13.95 -6.69 2.83
CA TYR A 213 13.26 -5.79 3.73
C TYR A 213 12.06 -5.17 3.02
N ARG A 214 10.86 -5.40 3.54
CA ARG A 214 9.62 -4.80 3.08
C ARG A 214 9.06 -3.87 4.15
N ALA A 215 8.77 -2.64 3.79
CA ALA A 215 8.19 -1.66 4.72
C ALA A 215 7.03 -0.95 4.07
N CYS A 216 5.92 -0.85 4.78
CA CYS A 216 4.73 -0.16 4.27
C CYS A 216 3.77 0.23 5.38
N THR A 217 3.02 1.30 5.13
CA THR A 217 1.75 1.55 5.80
C THR A 217 0.69 0.69 5.13
N PRO A 218 -0.03 -0.18 5.88
CA PRO A 218 -1.01 -1.08 5.28
C PRO A 218 -2.20 -0.31 4.70
N THR A 219 -2.88 -0.91 3.73
CA THR A 219 -4.06 -0.31 3.08
C THR A 219 -5.35 -0.97 3.55
N VAL A 220 -5.95 -1.84 2.75
CA VAL A 220 -7.22 -2.51 3.05
C VAL A 220 -6.95 -3.94 3.49
N ALA A 221 -7.62 -4.38 4.55
CA ALA A 221 -7.50 -5.73 5.09
C ALA A 221 -7.78 -6.82 4.03
N GLY A 222 -6.95 -7.85 4.00
CA GLY A 222 -7.00 -8.92 3.01
C GLY A 222 -6.49 -8.53 1.62
N GLY A 223 -6.25 -7.23 1.36
CA GLY A 223 -5.68 -6.71 0.12
C GLY A 223 -4.27 -6.15 0.27
N SER A 224 -3.79 -5.93 1.47
CA SER A 224 -2.48 -5.36 1.79
C SER A 224 -1.36 -6.40 1.69
N ALA A 225 -0.28 -6.11 0.92
CA ALA A 225 0.88 -7.00 0.82
C ALA A 225 1.68 -7.05 2.11
N ILE A 226 1.81 -5.89 2.77
CA ILE A 226 2.53 -5.85 4.04
C ILE A 226 1.77 -6.54 5.16
N GLU A 227 0.42 -6.48 5.16
CA GLU A 227 -0.41 -7.28 6.07
C GLU A 227 -0.18 -8.77 5.85
N ALA A 228 -0.22 -9.24 4.60
CA ALA A 228 0.06 -10.63 4.28
C ALA A 228 1.45 -11.05 4.77
N GLY A 229 2.48 -10.22 4.52
CA GLY A 229 3.83 -10.44 5.03
C GLY A 229 3.91 -10.49 6.57
N PHE A 230 3.19 -9.60 7.26
CA PHE A 230 3.12 -9.59 8.71
C PHE A 230 2.45 -10.85 9.25
N LEU A 231 1.33 -11.28 8.65
CA LEU A 231 0.60 -12.49 9.05
C LEU A 231 1.39 -13.79 8.76
N ASP A 232 2.20 -13.81 7.72
CA ASP A 232 3.08 -14.95 7.39
C ASP A 232 4.30 -15.06 8.33
N GLY A 233 4.70 -13.96 8.96
CA GLY A 233 5.82 -13.90 9.89
C GLY A 233 5.43 -14.22 11.34
N ASP A 234 6.36 -13.93 12.27
CA ASP A 234 6.22 -14.19 13.71
C ASP A 234 5.43 -13.11 14.49
N GLN A 235 4.91 -12.09 13.78
CA GLN A 235 3.97 -11.08 14.29
C GLN A 235 4.46 -10.40 15.58
N ARG A 236 5.64 -9.77 15.51
CA ARG A 236 6.24 -9.11 16.66
C ARG A 236 5.55 -7.79 16.99
N HIS A 237 5.29 -7.61 18.28
CA HIS A 237 4.85 -6.35 18.88
C HIS A 237 5.89 -5.86 19.88
N TYR A 238 5.99 -4.53 20.02
CA TYR A 238 6.95 -3.93 20.95
C TYR A 238 6.34 -3.84 22.34
N HIS A 239 6.84 -4.67 23.26
CA HIS A 239 6.43 -4.75 24.64
C HIS A 239 7.17 -3.72 25.49
N VAL A 240 6.45 -3.06 26.37
CA VAL A 240 6.96 -2.07 27.31
C VAL A 240 6.49 -2.37 28.72
N HIS A 241 7.20 -1.86 29.71
CA HIS A 241 6.79 -2.02 31.10
C HIS A 241 6.20 -0.71 31.63
N CYS A 242 5.10 -0.82 32.36
CA CYS A 242 4.48 0.31 33.05
C CYS A 242 5.48 0.95 34.02
N PRO A 243 5.70 2.28 33.97
CA PRO A 243 6.67 2.94 34.85
C PRO A 243 6.27 2.95 36.32
N HIS A 244 5.01 2.64 36.62
CA HIS A 244 4.46 2.67 37.99
C HIS A 244 4.36 1.29 38.62
N CYS A 245 3.79 0.30 37.92
CA CYS A 245 3.59 -1.05 38.48
C CYS A 245 4.54 -2.11 37.91
N GLY A 246 5.34 -1.78 36.89
CA GLY A 246 6.24 -2.73 36.21
C GLY A 246 5.52 -3.75 35.32
N GLY A 247 4.21 -3.67 35.15
CA GLY A 247 3.44 -4.59 34.32
C GLY A 247 3.84 -4.51 32.85
N GLU A 248 4.09 -5.68 32.24
CA GLU A 248 4.42 -5.80 30.83
C GLU A 248 3.16 -5.66 29.95
N GLN A 249 3.23 -4.85 28.91
CA GLN A 249 2.10 -4.58 28.02
C GLN A 249 2.54 -4.11 26.64
N VAL A 250 1.64 -4.20 25.66
CA VAL A 250 1.68 -3.48 24.39
C VAL A 250 0.80 -2.23 24.53
N LEU A 251 1.21 -1.11 23.96
CA LEU A 251 0.35 0.07 23.90
C LEU A 251 -0.72 -0.16 22.83
N GLU A 252 -1.97 -0.27 23.26
CA GLU A 252 -3.12 -0.46 22.37
C GLU A 252 -4.02 0.78 22.41
N ILE A 253 -4.69 1.07 21.30
CA ILE A 253 -5.54 2.25 21.15
C ILE A 253 -6.68 2.30 22.17
N ASP A 254 -7.19 1.15 22.60
CA ASP A 254 -8.29 1.04 23.56
C ASP A 254 -7.89 1.51 24.97
N HIS A 255 -6.60 1.54 25.27
CA HIS A 255 -6.08 2.04 26.54
C HIS A 255 -5.72 3.54 26.49
N LEU A 256 -5.80 4.18 25.31
CA LEU A 256 -5.54 5.61 25.16
C LEU A 256 -6.75 6.43 25.66
N GLN A 257 -6.49 7.31 26.62
CA GLN A 257 -7.50 8.16 27.21
C GLN A 257 -7.67 9.47 26.40
N PRO A 258 -8.84 10.13 26.49
CA PRO A 258 -9.11 11.37 25.75
C PRO A 258 -8.16 12.53 26.10
N ASP A 259 -7.57 12.53 27.29
CA ASP A 259 -6.60 13.54 27.74
C ASP A 259 -5.19 13.30 27.20
N GLY A 260 -4.94 12.17 26.52
CA GLY A 260 -3.65 11.78 25.96
C GLY A 260 -2.77 11.01 26.93
N THR A 261 -3.33 10.41 27.98
CA THR A 261 -2.63 9.43 28.82
C THR A 261 -2.98 8.00 28.40
N PHE A 262 -2.18 7.02 28.79
CA PHE A 262 -2.53 5.60 28.66
C PHE A 262 -2.94 5.02 30.03
N ALA A 263 -4.01 4.25 30.04
CA ALA A 263 -4.31 3.39 31.18
C ALA A 263 -3.48 2.10 31.06
N CYS A 264 -2.73 1.76 32.08
CA CYS A 264 -1.96 0.52 32.12
C CYS A 264 -2.89 -0.70 32.04
N ALA A 265 -2.68 -1.58 31.09
CA ALA A 265 -3.47 -2.80 30.89
C ALA A 265 -3.42 -3.76 32.09
N VAL A 266 -2.33 -3.74 32.87
CA VAL A 266 -2.11 -4.66 33.99
C VAL A 266 -2.60 -4.08 35.31
N GLY A 267 -2.17 -2.85 35.65
CA GLY A 267 -2.44 -2.25 36.97
C GLY A 267 -3.38 -1.05 36.93
N GLY A 268 -3.92 -0.65 35.79
CA GLY A 268 -4.79 0.53 35.66
C GLY A 268 -4.10 1.87 35.94
N CYS A 269 -2.76 1.90 36.07
CA CYS A 269 -1.99 3.11 36.34
C CYS A 269 -2.15 4.10 35.19
N VAL A 270 -2.16 5.40 35.48
CA VAL A 270 -2.12 6.46 34.48
C VAL A 270 -0.67 6.67 34.03
N ILE A 271 -0.42 6.47 32.73
CA ILE A 271 0.90 6.63 32.12
C ILE A 271 0.88 7.91 31.28
N GLU A 272 1.72 8.86 31.64
CA GLU A 272 1.87 10.13 30.94
C GLU A 272 2.92 10.02 29.83
N GLU A 273 2.80 10.84 28.78
CA GLU A 273 3.62 10.75 27.57
C GLU A 273 5.12 10.91 27.83
N HIS A 274 5.52 11.68 28.84
CA HIS A 274 6.92 11.90 29.16
C HIS A 274 7.66 10.60 29.55
N HIS A 275 6.94 9.57 29.99
CA HIS A 275 7.50 8.27 30.30
C HIS A 275 8.03 7.50 29.08
N LYS A 276 7.65 7.90 27.84
CA LYS A 276 8.19 7.31 26.59
C LYS A 276 9.72 7.20 26.62
N ALA A 277 10.40 8.23 27.12
CA ALA A 277 11.86 8.29 27.15
C ALA A 277 12.51 7.14 27.92
N THR A 278 11.82 6.60 28.91
CA THR A 278 12.30 5.49 29.72
C THR A 278 11.66 4.17 29.34
N MET A 279 10.35 4.16 29.08
CA MET A 279 9.58 2.97 28.74
C MET A 279 10.05 2.30 27.46
N PHE A 280 10.50 3.08 26.48
CA PHE A 280 10.88 2.55 25.16
C PHE A 280 12.34 2.11 25.10
N ARG A 281 13.15 2.33 26.15
CA ARG A 281 14.51 1.83 26.21
C ARG A 281 14.53 0.30 26.16
N GLU A 282 15.34 -0.21 25.27
CA GLU A 282 15.41 -1.64 24.98
C GLU A 282 16.19 -2.41 26.05
N ARG A 283 15.79 -3.67 26.24
CA ARG A 283 16.52 -4.62 27.10
C ARG A 283 17.95 -4.79 26.58
N GLY A 284 18.93 -4.69 27.46
CA GLY A 284 20.35 -4.68 27.11
C GLY A 284 20.92 -3.29 26.80
N HIS A 285 20.05 -2.27 26.60
CA HIS A 285 20.45 -0.89 26.34
C HIS A 285 19.92 0.08 27.41
N GLY A 286 19.92 -0.36 28.65
CA GLY A 286 19.50 0.46 29.80
C GLY A 286 18.00 0.56 30.00
N GLY A 287 17.23 -0.37 29.45
CA GLY A 287 15.79 -0.46 29.60
C GLY A 287 15.26 -1.90 29.69
N THR A 288 13.95 -2.03 29.56
CA THR A 288 13.23 -3.31 29.71
C THR A 288 12.37 -3.66 28.50
N ALA A 289 12.16 -2.73 27.58
CA ALA A 289 11.33 -2.96 26.40
C ALA A 289 11.99 -3.95 25.41
N PHE A 290 11.18 -4.63 24.64
CA PHE A 290 11.67 -5.64 23.67
C PHE A 290 10.60 -6.01 22.66
N TRP A 291 11.02 -6.56 21.53
CA TRP A 291 10.13 -7.16 20.56
C TRP A 291 9.76 -8.59 20.97
N HIS A 292 8.47 -8.88 21.07
CA HIS A 292 7.96 -10.21 21.41
C HIS A 292 7.18 -10.80 20.23
N PRO A 293 7.51 -12.04 19.80
CA PRO A 293 6.72 -12.72 18.77
C PRO A 293 5.39 -13.19 19.34
N HIS A 294 4.28 -12.86 18.67
CA HIS A 294 2.94 -13.30 19.06
C HIS A 294 2.50 -14.57 18.34
N ARG A 295 3.26 -15.00 17.35
CA ARG A 295 3.02 -16.25 16.62
C ARG A 295 4.31 -17.06 16.48
N PRO A 296 4.31 -18.35 16.87
CA PRO A 296 5.40 -19.25 16.54
C PRO A 296 5.35 -19.56 15.03
N ILE A 297 6.51 -19.56 14.39
CA ILE A 297 6.68 -19.96 12.98
C ILE A 297 7.82 -20.96 12.86
N ASP A 298 7.73 -21.85 11.85
CA ASP A 298 8.75 -22.87 11.59
C ASP A 298 10.01 -22.30 10.92
N ASP A 299 9.89 -21.15 10.24
CA ASP A 299 11.00 -20.48 9.57
C ASP A 299 11.64 -19.38 10.46
N PRO A 300 12.76 -19.70 11.15
CA PRO A 300 13.44 -18.75 12.01
C PRO A 300 14.13 -17.60 11.24
N THR A 301 14.18 -17.69 9.91
CA THR A 301 14.83 -16.68 9.05
C THR A 301 13.88 -15.57 8.64
N ARG A 302 12.59 -15.67 8.99
CA ARG A 302 11.57 -14.65 8.70
C ARG A 302 11.12 -13.98 9.99
N ARG A 303 11.02 -12.65 9.96
CA ARG A 303 10.47 -11.84 11.04
C ARG A 303 9.52 -10.79 10.52
N SER A 304 8.46 -10.54 11.29
CA SER A 304 7.50 -9.50 10.96
C SER A 304 7.22 -8.61 12.18
N TYR A 305 7.12 -7.32 11.94
CA TYR A 305 7.02 -6.29 12.97
C TYR A 305 5.80 -5.40 12.71
N CYS A 306 5.11 -5.01 13.78
CA CYS A 306 4.05 -4.00 13.73
C CYS A 306 4.36 -2.88 14.71
N LEU A 307 4.33 -1.62 14.23
CA LEU A 307 4.58 -0.45 15.06
C LEU A 307 3.67 0.72 14.66
N TRP A 308 2.96 1.29 15.62
CA TRP A 308 2.06 2.40 15.38
C TRP A 308 2.51 3.71 16.01
N ALA A 309 1.85 4.81 15.68
CA ALA A 309 2.29 6.16 16.01
C ALA A 309 2.46 6.45 17.50
N ALA A 310 1.83 5.69 18.41
CA ALA A 310 2.03 5.88 19.84
C ALA A 310 3.48 5.61 20.28
N TYR A 311 4.22 4.79 19.54
CA TYR A 311 5.62 4.50 19.79
C TYR A 311 6.60 5.54 19.21
N ALA A 312 6.09 6.57 18.51
CA ALA A 312 6.95 7.65 18.04
C ALA A 312 7.64 8.35 19.21
N PRO A 313 8.94 8.69 19.08
CA PRO A 313 9.69 9.37 20.12
C PRO A 313 9.10 10.74 20.48
N LEU A 314 9.37 11.21 21.69
CA LEU A 314 9.00 12.57 22.10
C LEU A 314 9.58 13.61 21.12
N GLY A 315 8.72 14.50 20.61
CA GLY A 315 9.11 15.54 19.64
C GLY A 315 9.26 15.05 18.19
N LEU A 316 9.14 13.73 17.94
CA LEU A 316 9.06 13.14 16.60
C LEU A 316 7.71 12.43 16.44
N GLY A 317 6.90 12.87 15.49
CA GLY A 317 5.55 12.33 15.28
C GLY A 317 4.47 12.95 16.19
N PRO A 318 3.25 12.39 16.18
CA PRO A 318 2.14 12.92 16.94
C PRO A 318 2.27 12.62 18.44
N THR A 319 1.81 13.55 19.28
CA THR A 319 1.65 13.31 20.72
C THR A 319 0.49 12.33 20.96
N TRP A 320 0.48 11.65 22.08
CA TRP A 320 -0.65 10.78 22.48
C TRP A 320 -1.98 11.55 22.53
N LYS A 321 -1.95 12.80 23.00
CA LYS A 321 -3.13 13.69 22.97
C LYS A 321 -3.62 13.93 21.54
N ARG A 322 -2.72 14.17 20.60
CA ARG A 322 -3.07 14.38 19.19
C ARG A 322 -3.66 13.11 18.56
N ILE A 323 -3.16 11.95 18.96
CA ILE A 323 -3.72 10.66 18.53
C ILE A 323 -5.15 10.48 19.08
N ALA A 324 -5.40 10.80 20.37
CA ALA A 324 -6.72 10.72 20.98
C ALA A 324 -7.73 11.69 20.31
N GLU A 325 -7.29 12.91 20.00
CA GLU A 325 -8.09 13.90 19.24
C GLU A 325 -8.44 13.37 17.84
N GLY A 326 -7.44 12.79 17.13
CA GLY A 326 -7.63 12.17 15.81
C GLY A 326 -8.61 10.99 15.84
N LEU A 327 -8.56 10.16 16.87
CA LEU A 327 -9.52 9.07 17.09
C LEU A 327 -10.95 9.61 17.28
N ALA A 328 -11.10 10.64 18.11
CA ALA A 328 -12.41 11.27 18.35
C ALA A 328 -12.98 11.92 17.07
N GLU A 329 -12.10 12.48 16.23
CA GLU A 329 -12.48 13.02 14.93
C GLU A 329 -12.89 11.92 13.94
N ALA A 330 -12.10 10.84 13.83
CA ALA A 330 -12.41 9.70 12.97
C ALA A 330 -13.71 8.99 13.37
N LYS A 331 -14.02 8.91 14.67
CA LYS A 331 -15.32 8.38 15.16
C LYS A 331 -16.51 9.26 14.80
N ARG A 332 -16.32 10.58 14.69
CA ARG A 332 -17.38 11.52 14.27
C ARG A 332 -17.55 11.60 12.75
N ASP A 333 -16.48 11.38 12.00
CA ASP A 333 -16.44 11.46 10.55
C ASP A 333 -15.88 10.15 9.96
N PRO A 334 -16.76 9.20 9.54
CA PRO A 334 -16.35 7.91 9.01
C PRO A 334 -15.41 8.01 7.79
N SER A 335 -15.43 9.12 7.05
CA SER A 335 -14.52 9.32 5.90
C SER A 335 -13.05 9.40 6.31
N LYS A 336 -12.76 9.75 7.57
CA LYS A 336 -11.41 9.85 8.13
C LYS A 336 -10.92 8.56 8.79
N LEU A 337 -11.83 7.61 9.01
CA LEU A 337 -11.52 6.39 9.78
C LEU A 337 -10.46 5.53 9.07
N ALA A 338 -10.57 5.36 7.76
CA ALA A 338 -9.58 4.61 6.97
C ALA A 338 -8.19 5.24 7.07
N GLY A 339 -8.09 6.55 6.87
CA GLY A 339 -6.83 7.27 6.99
C GLY A 339 -6.23 7.20 8.40
N PHE A 340 -7.05 7.34 9.44
CA PHE A 340 -6.60 7.20 10.83
C PHE A 340 -6.09 5.79 11.13
N THR A 341 -6.84 4.75 10.72
CA THR A 341 -6.46 3.35 10.93
C THR A 341 -5.14 3.02 10.23
N ASN A 342 -5.00 3.37 8.97
CA ASN A 342 -3.81 3.05 8.20
C ASN A 342 -2.60 3.90 8.64
N LEU A 343 -2.75 5.23 8.65
CA LEU A 343 -1.62 6.15 8.83
C LEU A 343 -1.22 6.35 10.29
N THR A 344 -2.16 6.20 11.24
CA THR A 344 -1.87 6.42 12.67
C THR A 344 -1.71 5.10 13.41
N LEU A 345 -2.64 4.15 13.23
CA LEU A 345 -2.56 2.86 13.91
C LEU A 345 -1.61 1.87 13.21
N GLY A 346 -1.24 2.12 11.93
CA GLY A 346 -0.43 1.17 11.17
C GLY A 346 -1.12 -0.16 10.96
N GLN A 347 -2.44 -0.16 10.97
CA GLN A 347 -3.29 -1.34 10.80
C GLN A 347 -4.02 -1.28 9.47
N PRO A 348 -4.26 -2.43 8.81
CA PRO A 348 -5.07 -2.45 7.61
C PRO A 348 -6.50 -2.05 7.94
N PHE A 349 -7.04 -1.12 7.16
CA PHE A 349 -8.41 -0.71 7.34
C PHE A 349 -9.34 -1.87 6.98
N GLN A 350 -10.01 -2.39 7.99
CA GLN A 350 -11.19 -3.18 7.75
C GLN A 350 -12.29 -2.17 7.42
N GLY A 351 -12.48 -1.88 6.13
CA GLY A 351 -13.73 -1.27 5.72
C GLY A 351 -14.82 -2.07 6.43
N GLU A 352 -15.88 -1.43 6.93
CA GLU A 352 -17.08 -2.18 7.26
C GLU A 352 -17.18 -3.22 6.17
N ARG A 353 -17.20 -4.53 6.50
CA ARG A 353 -17.26 -5.59 5.50
C ARG A 353 -18.31 -5.14 4.52
N ASP A 354 -17.85 -4.62 3.38
CA ASP A 354 -18.72 -4.06 2.34
C ASP A 354 -19.61 -5.16 1.74
N ALA A 355 -19.29 -6.41 2.02
CA ALA A 355 -20.18 -7.52 1.80
C ALA A 355 -21.06 -7.68 3.04
N ARG A 356 -22.24 -7.04 3.01
CA ARG A 356 -23.33 -7.46 3.87
C ARG A 356 -23.55 -8.95 3.68
N ASP A 357 -23.80 -9.65 4.79
CA ASP A 357 -24.12 -11.07 4.73
C ASP A 357 -25.28 -11.26 3.72
N ALA A 358 -25.13 -12.22 2.84
CA ALA A 358 -26.18 -12.54 1.85
C ALA A 358 -27.53 -12.77 2.54
N ASP A 359 -27.54 -13.34 3.73
CA ASP A 359 -28.74 -13.56 4.53
C ASP A 359 -29.37 -12.24 5.03
N GLU A 360 -28.57 -11.23 5.39
CA GLU A 360 -29.11 -9.90 5.70
C GLU A 360 -29.74 -9.23 4.49
N VAL A 361 -29.10 -9.33 3.31
CA VAL A 361 -29.62 -8.77 2.06
C VAL A 361 -30.87 -9.54 1.59
N ALA A 362 -30.91 -10.87 1.78
CA ALA A 362 -32.06 -11.69 1.48
C ALA A 362 -33.31 -11.28 2.27
N GLN A 363 -33.16 -10.77 3.48
CA GLN A 363 -34.26 -10.21 4.27
C GLN A 363 -34.91 -8.97 3.63
N LEU A 364 -34.20 -8.27 2.72
CA LEU A 364 -34.75 -7.12 2.02
C LEU A 364 -35.67 -7.50 0.87
N VAL A 365 -35.83 -8.79 0.54
CA VAL A 365 -36.77 -9.25 -0.47
C VAL A 365 -38.20 -8.88 -0.03
N GLU A 366 -38.87 -8.12 -0.90
CA GLU A 366 -40.23 -7.63 -0.64
C GLU A 366 -41.25 -8.70 -1.06
N PRO A 367 -42.14 -9.17 -0.16
CA PRO A 367 -43.15 -10.17 -0.50
C PRO A 367 -44.03 -9.72 -1.68
N GLY A 368 -44.25 -10.60 -2.62
CA GLY A 368 -45.09 -10.32 -3.81
C GLY A 368 -44.38 -9.55 -4.93
N VAL A 369 -43.11 -9.23 -4.78
CA VAL A 369 -42.27 -8.71 -5.88
C VAL A 369 -41.55 -9.88 -6.53
N HIS A 370 -41.77 -10.06 -7.82
CA HIS A 370 -41.18 -11.16 -8.60
C HIS A 370 -40.17 -10.62 -9.62
N ARG A 371 -39.13 -11.39 -9.87
CA ARG A 371 -38.14 -11.09 -10.90
C ARG A 371 -38.81 -10.83 -12.25
N GLY A 372 -38.34 -9.80 -12.97
CA GLY A 372 -38.91 -9.39 -14.25
C GLY A 372 -40.20 -8.54 -14.15
N THR A 373 -40.73 -8.33 -12.93
CA THR A 373 -41.92 -7.51 -12.71
C THR A 373 -41.56 -6.21 -12.00
N VAL A 374 -41.99 -5.08 -12.55
CA VAL A 374 -41.76 -3.76 -11.96
C VAL A 374 -42.76 -3.53 -10.82
N PRO A 375 -42.34 -3.29 -9.58
CA PRO A 375 -43.19 -3.00 -8.45
C PRO A 375 -44.04 -1.74 -8.67
N LEU A 376 -45.20 -1.63 -8.02
CA LEU A 376 -46.11 -0.48 -8.12
C LEU A 376 -45.45 0.89 -7.87
N GLY A 377 -44.41 0.93 -7.07
CA GLY A 377 -43.64 2.14 -6.76
C GLY A 377 -42.59 2.49 -7.80
N GLY A 378 -42.25 1.58 -8.73
CA GLY A 378 -41.23 1.80 -9.74
C GLY A 378 -41.73 2.74 -10.85
N LEU A 379 -41.05 3.84 -11.05
CA LEU A 379 -41.42 4.91 -11.99
C LEU A 379 -40.49 5.03 -13.19
N VAL A 380 -39.21 4.66 -13.00
CA VAL A 380 -38.17 4.73 -14.03
C VAL A 380 -37.34 3.46 -13.97
N LEU A 381 -37.06 2.85 -15.13
CA LEU A 381 -36.15 1.71 -15.24
C LEU A 381 -34.80 2.15 -15.79
N THR A 382 -33.75 1.67 -15.18
CA THR A 382 -32.36 1.85 -15.62
C THR A 382 -31.65 0.51 -15.62
N ALA A 383 -30.61 0.37 -16.47
CA ALA A 383 -29.76 -0.81 -16.46
C ALA A 383 -28.29 -0.43 -16.30
N GLY A 384 -27.56 -1.24 -15.55
CA GLY A 384 -26.10 -1.29 -15.53
C GLY A 384 -25.62 -2.55 -16.26
N VAL A 385 -24.63 -2.40 -17.13
CA VAL A 385 -24.00 -3.48 -17.88
C VAL A 385 -22.53 -3.53 -17.52
N ASP A 386 -22.08 -4.66 -16.97
CA ASP A 386 -20.69 -4.98 -16.71
C ASP A 386 -20.21 -6.00 -17.75
N LEU A 387 -19.08 -5.71 -18.41
CA LEU A 387 -18.52 -6.56 -19.44
C LEU A 387 -17.37 -7.39 -18.86
N GLN A 388 -17.48 -8.70 -19.00
CA GLN A 388 -16.44 -9.67 -18.68
C GLN A 388 -15.80 -10.18 -19.99
N HIS A 389 -14.81 -11.08 -19.90
CA HIS A 389 -14.11 -11.59 -21.09
C HIS A 389 -15.00 -12.37 -22.05
N ASP A 390 -16.04 -13.03 -21.53
CA ASP A 390 -16.88 -14.00 -22.24
C ASP A 390 -18.38 -13.71 -22.12
N ARG A 391 -18.77 -12.63 -21.42
CA ARG A 391 -20.17 -12.33 -21.14
C ARG A 391 -20.40 -10.87 -20.77
N ALA A 392 -21.66 -10.45 -20.86
CA ALA A 392 -22.19 -9.25 -20.24
C ALA A 392 -23.09 -9.60 -19.05
N GLU A 393 -22.93 -8.93 -17.94
CA GLU A 393 -23.79 -9.02 -16.78
C GLU A 393 -24.66 -7.76 -16.71
N VAL A 394 -25.99 -7.93 -16.74
CA VAL A 394 -26.95 -6.81 -16.81
C VAL A 394 -27.82 -6.81 -15.58
N GLN A 395 -27.86 -5.69 -14.86
CA GLN A 395 -28.77 -5.49 -13.74
C GLN A 395 -29.78 -4.39 -14.07
N VAL A 396 -31.08 -4.72 -13.93
CA VAL A 396 -32.19 -3.78 -14.15
C VAL A 396 -32.71 -3.29 -12.81
N ILE A 397 -32.81 -1.97 -12.64
CA ILE A 397 -33.25 -1.31 -11.41
C ILE A 397 -34.44 -0.42 -11.68
N ALA A 398 -35.51 -0.59 -10.92
CA ALA A 398 -36.63 0.35 -10.85
C ALA A 398 -36.35 1.39 -9.76
N THR A 399 -36.54 2.67 -10.09
CA THR A 399 -36.44 3.78 -9.14
C THR A 399 -37.80 4.43 -8.97
N GLY A 400 -38.18 4.66 -7.72
CA GLY A 400 -39.43 5.30 -7.33
C GLY A 400 -39.25 6.62 -6.57
N ARG A 401 -40.32 7.13 -5.96
CA ARG A 401 -40.30 8.32 -5.12
C ARG A 401 -39.43 8.11 -3.87
N GLY A 402 -38.83 9.16 -3.36
CA GLY A 402 -37.95 9.10 -2.19
C GLY A 402 -36.66 8.29 -2.43
N GLN A 403 -36.27 8.12 -3.69
CA GLN A 403 -35.09 7.33 -4.10
C GLN A 403 -35.19 5.83 -3.74
N ARG A 404 -36.39 5.31 -3.47
CA ARG A 404 -36.59 3.87 -3.27
C ARG A 404 -36.22 3.12 -4.55
N ARG A 405 -35.51 2.01 -4.42
CA ARG A 405 -34.99 1.22 -5.53
C ARG A 405 -35.31 -0.25 -5.35
N TRP A 406 -35.57 -0.92 -6.45
CA TRP A 406 -35.79 -2.38 -6.52
C TRP A 406 -34.94 -2.96 -7.64
N VAL A 407 -34.25 -4.04 -7.36
CA VAL A 407 -33.65 -4.87 -8.41
C VAL A 407 -34.79 -5.64 -9.08
N VAL A 408 -35.06 -5.35 -10.34
CA VAL A 408 -36.14 -5.93 -11.10
C VAL A 408 -35.68 -7.18 -11.81
N ASP A 409 -34.49 -7.15 -12.41
CA ASP A 409 -33.95 -8.27 -13.15
C ASP A 409 -32.42 -8.28 -13.12
N TYR A 410 -31.85 -9.46 -13.34
CA TYR A 410 -30.42 -9.67 -13.52
C TYR A 410 -30.23 -10.74 -14.61
N ALA A 411 -29.46 -10.43 -15.64
CA ALA A 411 -29.21 -11.35 -16.76
C ALA A 411 -27.70 -11.48 -17.00
N VAL A 412 -27.30 -12.69 -17.37
CA VAL A 412 -25.98 -13.01 -17.89
C VAL A 412 -26.15 -13.39 -19.36
N ILE A 413 -25.43 -12.70 -20.23
CA ILE A 413 -25.54 -12.84 -21.69
C ILE A 413 -24.13 -13.19 -22.21
N ASP A 414 -24.03 -14.39 -22.79
CA ASP A 414 -22.77 -14.86 -23.38
C ASP A 414 -22.40 -14.01 -24.60
N MET A 415 -21.23 -13.40 -24.58
CA MET A 415 -20.73 -12.57 -25.66
C MET A 415 -19.23 -12.33 -25.52
N ASP A 416 -18.55 -12.06 -26.62
CA ASP A 416 -17.18 -11.54 -26.64
C ASP A 416 -17.20 -10.02 -26.82
N PRO A 417 -16.81 -9.22 -25.79
CA PRO A 417 -16.84 -7.75 -25.89
C PRO A 417 -15.92 -7.17 -26.96
N THR A 418 -14.98 -7.95 -27.47
CA THR A 418 -14.06 -7.50 -28.55
C THR A 418 -14.63 -7.65 -29.95
N VAL A 419 -15.73 -8.43 -30.09
CA VAL A 419 -16.34 -8.80 -31.37
C VAL A 419 -17.69 -8.10 -31.51
N PRO A 420 -17.85 -7.08 -32.38
CA PRO A 420 -19.09 -6.30 -32.51
C PRO A 420 -20.33 -7.13 -32.83
N GLU A 421 -20.18 -8.23 -33.56
CA GLU A 421 -21.27 -9.12 -33.98
C GLU A 421 -21.94 -9.86 -32.82
N THR A 422 -21.24 -9.99 -31.68
CA THR A 422 -21.74 -10.67 -30.47
C THR A 422 -22.66 -9.80 -29.61
N TYR A 423 -22.77 -8.50 -29.90
CA TYR A 423 -23.62 -7.57 -29.14
C TYR A 423 -25.13 -7.73 -29.43
N GLY A 424 -25.53 -8.51 -30.43
CA GLY A 424 -26.94 -8.70 -30.80
C GLY A 424 -27.82 -9.11 -29.63
N PRO A 425 -27.54 -10.21 -28.91
CA PRO A 425 -28.35 -10.67 -27.77
C PRO A 425 -28.43 -9.63 -26.65
N LEU A 426 -27.35 -8.88 -26.38
CA LEU A 426 -27.33 -7.78 -25.43
C LEU A 426 -28.26 -6.64 -25.89
N ASP A 427 -28.21 -6.26 -27.16
CA ASP A 427 -29.06 -5.20 -27.71
C ASP A 427 -30.56 -5.60 -27.66
N ASP A 428 -30.90 -6.86 -27.97
CA ASP A 428 -32.25 -7.40 -27.87
C ASP A 428 -32.75 -7.33 -26.41
N TYR A 429 -31.93 -7.74 -25.45
CA TYR A 429 -32.31 -7.64 -24.04
C TYR A 429 -32.54 -6.18 -23.61
N LEU A 430 -31.65 -5.26 -24.01
CA LEU A 430 -31.76 -3.85 -23.68
C LEU A 430 -32.95 -3.12 -24.35
N ARG A 431 -33.54 -3.69 -25.41
CA ARG A 431 -34.78 -3.24 -26.03
C ARG A 431 -36.03 -3.80 -25.33
N GLY A 432 -35.87 -4.74 -24.44
CA GLY A 432 -36.95 -5.41 -23.74
C GLY A 432 -37.90 -4.45 -23.03
N LEU A 433 -39.10 -4.94 -22.78
CA LEU A 433 -40.14 -4.26 -22.00
C LEU A 433 -40.39 -5.05 -20.74
N TRP A 434 -40.39 -4.37 -19.59
CA TRP A 434 -40.71 -4.97 -18.29
C TRP A 434 -42.12 -4.62 -17.87
N ARG A 435 -42.90 -5.63 -17.55
CA ARG A 435 -44.29 -5.45 -17.16
C ARG A 435 -44.41 -4.98 -15.71
N THR A 436 -45.19 -3.94 -15.49
CA THR A 436 -45.52 -3.49 -14.13
C THR A 436 -46.60 -4.38 -13.51
N ALA A 437 -46.74 -4.32 -12.21
CA ALA A 437 -47.84 -4.98 -11.49
C ALA A 437 -49.25 -4.46 -11.87
N ARG A 438 -49.36 -3.46 -12.76
CA ARG A 438 -50.59 -2.93 -13.35
C ARG A 438 -50.70 -3.22 -14.84
N ASP A 439 -50.03 -4.22 -15.36
CA ASP A 439 -50.00 -4.58 -16.78
C ASP A 439 -49.59 -3.44 -17.74
N VAL A 440 -48.65 -2.61 -17.29
CA VAL A 440 -48.08 -1.57 -18.15
C VAL A 440 -46.65 -1.97 -18.52
N ASP A 441 -46.35 -1.97 -19.80
CA ASP A 441 -45.01 -2.25 -20.31
C ASP A 441 -44.13 -1.01 -20.19
N MET A 442 -42.99 -1.16 -19.56
CA MET A 442 -42.00 -0.11 -19.34
C MET A 442 -40.66 -0.46 -20.00
N PRO A 443 -40.10 0.41 -20.86
CA PRO A 443 -38.76 0.26 -21.38
C PRO A 443 -37.71 0.81 -20.39
N LEU A 444 -36.44 0.45 -20.60
CA LEU A 444 -35.32 1.11 -19.95
C LEU A 444 -35.23 2.57 -20.43
N SER A 445 -35.15 3.50 -19.52
CA SER A 445 -34.97 4.93 -19.80
C SER A 445 -33.49 5.30 -19.99
N ALA A 446 -32.60 4.65 -19.25
CA ALA A 446 -31.18 4.86 -19.32
C ALA A 446 -30.39 3.57 -19.08
N ILE A 447 -29.26 3.44 -19.76
CA ILE A 447 -28.34 2.31 -19.69
C ILE A 447 -26.94 2.86 -19.46
N ALA A 448 -26.21 2.30 -18.50
CA ALA A 448 -24.80 2.55 -18.30
C ALA A 448 -24.01 1.28 -18.64
N ILE A 449 -23.06 1.37 -19.58
CA ILE A 449 -22.20 0.25 -19.98
C ILE A 449 -20.78 0.57 -19.50
N ASP A 450 -20.23 -0.31 -18.65
CA ASP A 450 -18.83 -0.18 -18.24
C ASP A 450 -17.89 -0.60 -19.39
N GLY A 451 -17.23 0.39 -19.96
CA GLY A 451 -16.27 0.18 -21.05
C GLY A 451 -14.87 -0.21 -20.58
N GLY A 452 -14.56 -0.20 -19.29
CA GLY A 452 -13.29 -0.65 -18.71
C GLY A 452 -12.14 -0.83 -19.69
N ASN A 453 -11.79 -2.09 -19.95
CA ASN A 453 -10.78 -2.49 -20.93
C ASN A 453 -11.31 -2.48 -22.38
N TRP A 454 -12.64 -2.40 -22.59
CA TRP A 454 -13.32 -2.49 -23.90
C TRP A 454 -13.97 -1.18 -24.34
N THR A 455 -13.42 -0.05 -23.92
CA THR A 455 -13.98 1.29 -24.21
C THR A 455 -14.21 1.52 -25.71
N GLU A 456 -13.29 1.09 -26.58
CA GLU A 456 -13.40 1.30 -28.04
C GLU A 456 -14.46 0.39 -28.70
N PRO A 457 -14.51 -0.94 -28.45
CA PRO A 457 -15.59 -1.81 -28.93
C PRO A 457 -16.97 -1.33 -28.50
N VAL A 458 -17.16 -0.93 -27.23
CA VAL A 458 -18.45 -0.39 -26.75
C VAL A 458 -18.82 0.92 -27.45
N ALA A 459 -17.85 1.80 -27.69
CA ALA A 459 -18.08 3.03 -28.44
C ALA A 459 -18.50 2.75 -29.89
N GLN A 460 -17.93 1.72 -30.53
CA GLN A 460 -18.31 1.26 -31.87
C GLN A 460 -19.73 0.65 -31.87
N TYR A 461 -20.07 -0.17 -30.88
CA TYR A 461 -21.43 -0.68 -30.69
C TYR A 461 -22.46 0.45 -30.57
N ILE A 462 -22.22 1.43 -29.70
CA ILE A 462 -23.13 2.57 -29.51
C ILE A 462 -23.31 3.38 -30.82
N LYS A 463 -22.28 3.48 -31.65
CA LYS A 463 -22.36 4.18 -32.96
C LYS A 463 -23.06 3.35 -34.04
N GLY A 464 -22.77 2.05 -34.08
CA GLY A 464 -23.19 1.16 -35.16
C GLY A 464 -24.53 0.45 -34.91
N ALA A 465 -25.02 0.41 -33.68
CA ALA A 465 -26.26 -0.28 -33.35
C ALA A 465 -27.47 0.36 -34.03
N VAL A 466 -28.29 -0.45 -34.65
CA VAL A 466 -29.49 -0.02 -35.37
C VAL A 466 -30.40 0.78 -34.42
N GLY A 467 -30.79 1.97 -34.87
CA GLY A 467 -31.68 2.87 -34.15
C GLY A 467 -31.02 3.82 -33.15
N TRP A 468 -29.73 3.70 -32.89
CA TRP A 468 -29.01 4.71 -32.09
C TRP A 468 -28.75 6.00 -32.89
N SER A 469 -29.18 7.15 -32.35
CA SER A 469 -28.81 8.46 -32.84
C SER A 469 -27.97 9.16 -31.79
N GLY A 470 -26.66 9.18 -31.99
CA GLY A 470 -25.71 9.58 -30.95
C GLY A 470 -25.73 8.58 -29.77
N GLN A 471 -26.16 9.03 -28.59
CA GLN A 471 -26.25 8.19 -27.38
C GLN A 471 -27.72 7.94 -26.96
N SER A 472 -28.66 7.95 -27.90
CA SER A 472 -30.08 7.67 -27.61
C SER A 472 -30.80 7.03 -28.78
N ARG A 473 -31.87 6.30 -28.48
CA ARG A 473 -32.82 5.73 -29.44
C ARG A 473 -34.22 5.82 -28.93
N MET A 474 -35.20 5.60 -29.81
CA MET A 474 -36.63 5.50 -29.48
C MET A 474 -37.03 4.03 -29.38
N ILE A 475 -37.62 3.65 -28.27
CA ILE A 475 -38.21 2.32 -28.06
C ILE A 475 -39.71 2.43 -28.23
N GLU A 476 -40.27 1.61 -29.10
CA GLU A 476 -41.70 1.50 -29.30
C GLU A 476 -42.35 0.72 -28.15
N THR A 477 -43.42 1.26 -27.62
CA THR A 477 -44.23 0.63 -26.57
C THR A 477 -45.70 0.69 -27.00
N PRO A 478 -46.58 -0.08 -26.39
CA PRO A 478 -48.03 0.00 -26.67
C PRO A 478 -48.65 1.39 -26.45
N ARG A 479 -47.95 2.28 -25.75
CA ARG A 479 -48.39 3.65 -25.43
C ARG A 479 -47.65 4.75 -26.20
N GLY A 480 -46.85 4.38 -27.19
CA GLY A 480 -46.04 5.27 -28.00
C GLY A 480 -44.54 5.10 -27.80
N PHE A 481 -43.77 6.05 -28.27
CA PHE A 481 -42.32 5.95 -28.26
C PHE A 481 -41.72 6.58 -26.99
N VAL A 482 -40.77 5.85 -26.37
CA VAL A 482 -40.01 6.31 -25.20
C VAL A 482 -38.54 6.43 -25.56
N ARG A 483 -37.92 7.53 -25.19
CA ARG A 483 -36.50 7.75 -25.39
C ARG A 483 -35.70 6.89 -24.42
N GLN A 484 -34.76 6.10 -24.94
CA GLN A 484 -33.76 5.36 -24.20
C GLN A 484 -32.37 5.99 -24.42
N SER A 485 -31.63 6.26 -23.36
CA SER A 485 -30.27 6.85 -23.42
C SER A 485 -29.23 5.83 -23.00
N VAL A 486 -28.07 5.82 -23.67
CA VAL A 486 -26.93 4.97 -23.29
C VAL A 486 -25.72 5.83 -22.89
N TYR A 487 -25.07 5.43 -21.84
CA TYR A 487 -23.88 6.08 -21.32
C TYR A 487 -22.72 5.09 -21.26
N LEU A 488 -21.65 5.40 -22.00
CA LEU A 488 -20.38 4.71 -21.84
C LEU A 488 -19.72 5.22 -20.56
N VAL A 489 -19.50 4.34 -19.59
CA VAL A 489 -18.92 4.68 -18.30
C VAL A 489 -17.58 4.00 -18.12
N ARG A 490 -16.74 4.54 -17.23
CA ARG A 490 -15.47 3.94 -16.81
C ARG A 490 -15.26 4.21 -15.33
N GLY A 491 -14.98 3.15 -14.59
CA GLY A 491 -14.60 3.23 -13.18
C GLY A 491 -13.34 4.07 -12.99
N ARG A 492 -13.32 4.90 -11.97
CA ARG A 492 -12.14 5.63 -11.49
C ARG A 492 -11.91 5.24 -10.03
N ALA A 493 -10.78 4.56 -9.80
CA ALA A 493 -10.38 4.08 -8.48
C ALA A 493 -9.69 5.16 -7.62
N GLU A 494 -9.62 6.43 -8.08
CA GLU A 494 -8.91 7.47 -7.36
C GLU A 494 -9.59 7.80 -6.03
N LEU A 495 -8.85 7.62 -4.94
CA LEU A 495 -9.20 8.00 -3.55
C LEU A 495 -9.54 9.51 -3.38
N LYS A 496 -9.34 10.33 -4.40
CA LYS A 496 -9.62 11.78 -4.41
C LYS A 496 -10.93 12.15 -5.11
N SER A 497 -11.76 11.18 -5.54
CA SER A 497 -13.00 11.50 -6.24
C SER A 497 -14.13 11.78 -5.23
N GLU A 498 -14.36 13.02 -4.92
CA GLU A 498 -15.50 13.49 -4.12
C GLU A 498 -16.86 13.36 -4.83
N ARG A 499 -16.88 12.93 -6.09
CA ARG A 499 -18.08 12.87 -6.94
C ARG A 499 -18.37 11.46 -7.40
N ALA A 500 -19.65 11.08 -7.33
CA ALA A 500 -20.12 9.81 -7.85
C ALA A 500 -20.01 9.71 -9.38
N VAL A 501 -20.17 10.82 -10.11
CA VAL A 501 -20.16 10.86 -11.57
C VAL A 501 -19.41 12.10 -12.09
N TYR A 502 -18.56 11.90 -13.09
CA TYR A 502 -17.81 12.94 -13.79
C TYR A 502 -18.25 13.05 -15.23
N ARG A 503 -18.47 14.28 -15.70
CA ARG A 503 -18.80 14.54 -17.11
C ARG A 503 -17.63 14.14 -18.02
N PRO A 504 -17.90 13.65 -19.26
CA PRO A 504 -16.86 13.32 -20.22
C PRO A 504 -16.03 14.56 -20.55
N ARG A 505 -14.71 14.39 -20.66
CA ARG A 505 -13.82 15.42 -21.17
C ARG A 505 -13.84 15.38 -22.72
N LYS A 506 -13.79 16.52 -23.38
CA LYS A 506 -13.75 16.59 -24.85
C LYS A 506 -12.48 15.96 -25.45
N ASN A 507 -11.38 16.01 -24.72
CA ASN A 507 -10.10 15.42 -25.12
C ASN A 507 -9.60 14.52 -23.99
N GLU A 508 -9.30 13.27 -24.28
CA GLU A 508 -8.60 12.35 -23.39
C GLU A 508 -7.18 12.13 -23.90
N VAL A 509 -6.24 12.00 -22.97
CA VAL A 509 -4.86 11.64 -23.25
C VAL A 509 -4.70 10.16 -22.99
N ASN A 510 -4.25 9.38 -23.98
CA ASN A 510 -3.99 7.95 -23.80
C ASN A 510 -2.68 7.71 -23.03
N GLU A 511 -2.40 6.45 -22.68
CA GLU A 511 -1.16 6.03 -22.02
C GLU A 511 0.13 6.42 -22.77
N ARG A 512 0.03 6.74 -24.07
CA ARG A 512 1.12 7.23 -24.93
C ARG A 512 1.14 8.75 -25.06
N GLN A 513 0.44 9.48 -24.19
CA GLN A 513 0.33 10.95 -24.17
C GLN A 513 -0.22 11.57 -25.48
N LYS A 514 -0.91 10.81 -26.32
CA LYS A 514 -1.61 11.34 -27.50
C LYS A 514 -3.04 11.74 -27.14
N THR A 515 -3.45 12.93 -27.52
CA THR A 515 -4.82 13.42 -27.41
C THR A 515 -5.73 12.65 -28.36
N ILE A 516 -6.75 11.98 -27.84
CA ILE A 516 -7.76 11.27 -28.63
C ILE A 516 -9.08 12.05 -28.52
N ALA A 517 -9.61 12.50 -29.66
CA ALA A 517 -10.98 12.99 -29.74
C ALA A 517 -11.92 11.79 -29.90
N ARG A 518 -12.73 11.49 -28.89
CA ARG A 518 -13.73 10.41 -28.95
C ARG A 518 -15.06 10.94 -29.45
N SER A 519 -15.71 10.16 -30.29
CA SER A 519 -17.05 10.49 -30.82
C SER A 519 -18.16 10.13 -29.84
N VAL A 520 -17.90 9.25 -28.87
CA VAL A 520 -18.79 8.91 -27.75
C VAL A 520 -18.12 9.37 -26.47
N GLY A 521 -18.81 10.21 -25.70
CA GLY A 521 -18.29 10.71 -24.42
C GLY A 521 -18.23 9.60 -23.37
N VAL A 522 -17.07 9.43 -22.74
CA VAL A 522 -16.86 8.47 -21.64
C VAL A 522 -17.07 9.18 -20.31
N TRP A 523 -18.07 8.76 -19.55
CA TRP A 523 -18.36 9.28 -18.22
C TRP A 523 -17.46 8.60 -17.18
N GLY A 524 -16.85 9.39 -16.30
CA GLY A 524 -16.11 8.83 -15.15
C GLY A 524 -17.07 8.46 -14.03
N VAL A 525 -16.87 7.29 -13.42
CA VAL A 525 -17.65 6.81 -12.28
C VAL A 525 -16.74 6.64 -11.08
N GLY A 526 -17.01 7.34 -9.98
CA GLY A 526 -16.33 7.20 -8.70
C GLY A 526 -16.75 5.92 -8.01
N THR A 527 -16.07 4.81 -8.30
CA THR A 527 -16.47 3.47 -7.82
C THR A 527 -16.53 3.39 -6.31
N SER A 528 -15.55 3.95 -5.60
CA SER A 528 -15.50 3.97 -4.13
C SER A 528 -16.69 4.75 -3.54
N VAL A 529 -17.03 5.91 -4.11
CA VAL A 529 -18.16 6.75 -3.65
C VAL A 529 -19.48 6.03 -3.84
N LEU A 530 -19.69 5.42 -5.03
CA LEU A 530 -20.94 4.69 -5.31
C LEU A 530 -21.07 3.43 -4.45
N LYS A 531 -20.01 2.66 -4.26
CA LYS A 531 -20.02 1.51 -3.35
C LYS A 531 -20.43 1.93 -1.94
N HIS A 532 -19.79 2.96 -1.41
CA HIS A 532 -20.12 3.47 -0.08
C HIS A 532 -21.59 3.92 0.03
N MET A 533 -22.12 4.61 -0.99
CA MET A 533 -23.54 5.00 -1.03
C MET A 533 -24.47 3.76 -1.06
N ILE A 534 -24.17 2.75 -1.87
CA ILE A 534 -24.98 1.53 -1.99
C ILE A 534 -25.00 0.77 -0.66
N TYR A 535 -23.85 0.57 -0.02
CA TYR A 535 -23.77 -0.11 1.26
C TYR A 535 -24.43 0.68 2.39
N GLY A 536 -24.32 2.00 2.37
CA GLY A 536 -25.06 2.86 3.30
C GLY A 536 -26.58 2.72 3.15
N TRP A 537 -27.09 2.65 1.92
CA TRP A 537 -28.52 2.41 1.67
C TRP A 537 -28.99 1.02 2.09
N LEU A 538 -28.19 -0.02 1.81
CA LEU A 538 -28.49 -1.40 2.24
C LEU A 538 -28.49 -1.47 3.78
N GLY A 539 -27.52 -0.86 4.45
CA GLY A 539 -27.48 -0.78 5.90
C GLY A 539 -28.69 -0.10 6.52
N ALA A 540 -29.07 1.05 5.97
CA ALA A 540 -30.29 1.76 6.42
C ALA A 540 -31.56 0.96 6.18
N ALA A 541 -31.63 0.22 5.07
CA ALA A 541 -32.79 -0.63 4.75
C ALA A 541 -32.92 -1.83 5.69
N VAL A 542 -31.79 -2.49 6.06
CA VAL A 542 -31.77 -3.58 7.04
C VAL A 542 -32.13 -3.06 8.42
N ALA A 543 -31.61 -1.91 8.86
CA ALA A 543 -31.91 -1.32 10.17
C ALA A 543 -33.36 -0.82 10.29
N ALA A 544 -34.05 -0.56 9.20
CA ALA A 544 -35.45 -0.08 9.17
C ALA A 544 -36.50 -1.20 9.22
N ARG A 545 -36.10 -2.47 9.13
CA ARG A 545 -36.92 -3.68 9.29
C ARG A 545 -36.81 -4.28 10.67
#